data_3dab824de7a060e7b55db9f653e5da21
#
_entry.id   3dab824de7a060e7b55db9f653e5da21
#
_cell.length_a   1.000
_cell.length_b   1.000
_cell.length_c   1.000
_cell.angle_alpha   90.00
_cell.angle_beta   90.00
_cell.angle_gamma   90.00
#
_symmetry.space_group_name_H-M   'P 1'
#
loop_
_entity.id
_entity.type
_entity.pdbx_description
1 polymer ?
#
loop_
_entity_poly.entity_id
_entity_poly.type
_entity_poly.pdbx_seq_one_letter_code
_entity_poly.pdbx_strand_id
1 'polypeptide(L)'
;METLIKINDFVNGIVWGVPIMLLILGTGVYYTVRFGFMQFRHPAWLVKQTIIKAFKKKDEGPTAQGELTSFQAAMTSVSAIVGSGNIAGAATAIVMGGPGALVWMILAAFVGMATKFAEIALGIKYRKI
;
A
#
# COMPACT_ATOMS: atom_id res chain seq x y z
N MET A 1 14.84 34.03 -11.51
CA MET A 1 14.13 32.84 -11.96
C MET A 1 15.01 31.59 -11.89
N GLU A 2 16.27 31.64 -12.30
CA GLU A 2 17.22 30.51 -12.21
C GLU A 2 17.45 29.95 -10.81
N THR A 3 17.50 30.81 -9.80
CA THR A 3 17.70 30.39 -8.41
C THR A 3 16.53 29.55 -7.88
N LEU A 4 15.30 29.93 -8.25
CA LEU A 4 14.09 29.18 -7.89
C LEU A 4 14.06 27.80 -8.56
N ILE A 5 14.47 27.73 -9.83
CA ILE A 5 14.55 26.47 -10.58
C ILE A 5 15.57 25.55 -9.92
N LYS A 6 16.78 26.04 -9.61
CA LYS A 6 17.82 25.25 -8.93
C LYS A 6 17.36 24.73 -7.55
N ILE A 7 16.67 25.55 -6.77
CA ILE A 7 16.11 25.12 -5.47
C ILE A 7 15.04 24.05 -5.67
N ASN A 8 14.16 24.23 -6.65
CA ASN A 8 13.13 23.26 -6.97
C ASN A 8 13.72 21.91 -7.42
N ASP A 9 14.73 21.94 -8.28
CA ASP A 9 15.40 20.73 -8.77
C ASP A 9 16.15 20.01 -7.65
N PHE A 10 16.79 20.76 -6.75
CA PHE A 10 17.47 20.20 -5.58
C PHE A 10 16.46 19.53 -4.63
N VAL A 11 15.35 20.21 -4.33
CA VAL A 11 14.29 19.65 -3.47
C VAL A 11 13.65 18.43 -4.12
N ASN A 12 13.33 18.50 -5.42
CA ASN A 12 12.81 17.36 -6.17
C ASN A 12 13.78 16.16 -6.17
N GLY A 13 15.07 16.41 -6.35
CA GLY A 13 16.10 15.37 -6.30
C GLY A 13 16.19 14.66 -4.95
N ILE A 14 15.90 15.35 -3.85
CA ILE A 14 15.83 14.74 -2.51
C ILE A 14 14.49 14.04 -2.30
N VAL A 15 13.38 14.70 -2.59
CA VAL A 15 12.01 14.19 -2.33
C VAL A 15 11.68 12.99 -3.21
N TRP A 16 12.10 12.98 -4.46
CA TRP A 16 11.84 11.85 -5.40
C TRP A 16 13.10 11.01 -5.68
N GLY A 17 14.19 11.27 -4.93
CA GLY A 17 15.47 10.60 -5.09
C GLY A 17 15.65 9.38 -4.19
N VAL A 18 16.88 8.87 -4.23
CA VAL A 18 17.34 7.72 -3.45
C VAL A 18 17.03 7.81 -1.95
N PRO A 19 17.15 8.98 -1.26
CA PRO A 19 16.92 9.06 0.18
C PRO A 19 15.50 8.65 0.59
N ILE A 20 14.50 9.17 -0.12
CA ILE A 20 13.09 8.84 0.19
C ILE A 20 12.77 7.39 -0.20
N MET A 21 13.31 6.90 -1.33
CA MET A 21 13.14 5.49 -1.70
C MET A 21 13.70 4.55 -0.64
N LEU A 22 14.90 4.83 -0.12
CA LEU A 22 15.50 4.05 0.96
C LEU A 22 14.69 4.13 2.26
N LEU A 23 14.13 5.30 2.58
CA LEU A 23 13.28 5.48 3.75
C LEU A 23 11.99 4.66 3.63
N ILE A 24 11.32 4.69 2.48
CA ILE A 24 10.08 3.93 2.25
C ILE A 24 10.36 2.42 2.30
N LEU A 25 11.39 1.94 1.60
CA LEU A 25 11.78 0.54 1.62
C LEU A 25 12.25 0.10 3.00
N GLY A 26 13.07 0.92 3.67
CA GLY A 26 13.55 0.66 5.02
C GLY A 26 12.42 0.56 6.04
N THR A 27 11.44 1.45 5.96
CA THR A 27 10.24 1.41 6.81
C THR A 27 9.43 0.14 6.56
N GLY A 28 9.26 -0.25 5.31
CA GLY A 28 8.54 -1.47 4.94
C GLY A 28 9.26 -2.73 5.42
N VAL A 29 10.59 -2.79 5.29
CA VAL A 29 11.41 -3.88 5.85
C VAL A 29 11.32 -3.91 7.37
N TYR A 30 11.44 -2.76 8.03
CA TYR A 30 11.30 -2.65 9.48
C TYR A 30 9.97 -3.21 9.96
N TYR A 31 8.85 -2.82 9.34
CA TYR A 31 7.54 -3.35 9.70
C TYR A 31 7.40 -4.84 9.36
N THR A 32 7.97 -5.30 8.26
CA THR A 32 7.98 -6.73 7.89
C THR A 32 8.62 -7.57 9.00
N VAL A 33 9.78 -7.15 9.49
CA VAL A 33 10.49 -7.83 10.59
C VAL A 33 9.69 -7.70 11.90
N ARG A 34 9.19 -6.51 12.21
CA ARG A 34 8.46 -6.23 13.46
C ARG A 34 7.17 -7.01 13.57
N PHE A 35 6.47 -7.27 12.46
CA PHE A 35 5.26 -8.08 12.41
C PHE A 35 5.53 -9.57 12.19
N GLY A 36 6.79 -10.00 12.28
CA GLY A 36 7.16 -11.42 12.19
C GLY A 36 6.82 -12.05 10.85
N PHE A 37 7.07 -11.33 9.73
CA PHE A 37 6.83 -11.81 8.36
C PHE A 37 5.39 -12.30 8.13
N MET A 38 4.40 -11.58 8.66
CA MET A 38 2.99 -11.98 8.65
C MET A 38 2.48 -12.26 7.23
N GLN A 39 2.96 -11.50 6.23
CA GLN A 39 2.62 -11.67 4.82
C GLN A 39 3.09 -13.01 4.23
N PHE A 40 4.15 -13.61 4.80
CA PHE A 40 4.67 -14.92 4.37
C PHE A 40 4.14 -16.08 5.22
N ARG A 41 3.79 -15.80 6.48
CA ARG A 41 3.41 -16.83 7.45
C ARG A 41 1.97 -17.30 7.29
N HIS A 42 1.07 -16.40 6.87
CA HIS A 42 -0.37 -16.71 6.78
C HIS A 42 -1.06 -16.20 5.50
N PRO A 43 -0.43 -16.32 4.30
CA PRO A 43 -1.04 -15.77 3.08
C PRO A 43 -2.36 -16.49 2.74
N ALA A 44 -2.39 -17.83 2.89
CA ALA A 44 -3.59 -18.62 2.61
C ALA A 44 -4.76 -18.27 3.56
N TRP A 45 -4.48 -18.00 4.83
CA TRP A 45 -5.49 -17.58 5.79
C TRP A 45 -6.06 -16.19 5.46
N LEU A 46 -5.19 -15.23 5.09
CA LEU A 46 -5.60 -13.88 4.68
C LEU A 46 -6.48 -13.91 3.43
N VAL A 47 -6.04 -14.65 2.40
CA VAL A 47 -6.80 -14.80 1.14
C VAL A 47 -8.14 -15.49 1.42
N LYS A 48 -8.16 -16.56 2.21
CA LYS A 48 -9.37 -17.28 2.57
C LYS A 48 -10.35 -16.39 3.34
N GLN A 49 -9.89 -15.62 4.32
CA GLN A 49 -10.72 -14.69 5.09
C GLN A 49 -11.30 -13.60 4.19
N THR A 50 -10.50 -13.02 3.31
CA THR A 50 -10.94 -11.92 2.42
C THR A 50 -11.94 -12.42 1.39
N ILE A 51 -11.62 -13.52 0.69
CA ILE A 51 -12.47 -14.07 -0.37
C ILE A 51 -13.74 -14.67 0.21
N ILE A 52 -13.64 -15.50 1.25
CA ILE A 52 -14.83 -16.16 1.83
C ILE A 52 -15.77 -15.15 2.46
N LYS A 53 -15.25 -14.15 3.18
CA LYS A 53 -16.11 -13.09 3.74
C LYS A 53 -16.70 -12.19 2.66
N ALA A 54 -15.99 -11.93 1.56
CA ALA A 54 -16.52 -11.17 0.44
C ALA A 54 -17.71 -11.86 -0.23
N PHE A 55 -17.67 -13.19 -0.33
CA PHE A 55 -18.76 -14.00 -0.92
C PHE A 55 -19.83 -14.43 0.09
N LYS A 56 -19.49 -14.50 1.39
CA LYS A 56 -20.45 -14.84 2.46
C LYS A 56 -21.21 -13.60 2.95
N LYS A 57 -22.02 -13.04 2.09
CA LYS A 57 -22.83 -11.83 2.31
C LYS A 57 -23.93 -11.97 3.38
N LYS A 58 -23.98 -13.06 4.14
CA LYS A 58 -25.22 -13.45 4.84
C LYS A 58 -25.23 -13.26 6.36
N ASP A 59 -24.11 -12.88 7.01
CA ASP A 59 -24.04 -12.90 8.48
C ASP A 59 -23.50 -11.61 9.14
N GLU A 60 -23.42 -10.49 8.41
CA GLU A 60 -23.23 -9.21 9.09
C GLU A 60 -24.61 -8.72 9.50
N GLY A 61 -24.92 -8.83 10.81
CA GLY A 61 -26.12 -8.28 11.43
C GLY A 61 -26.35 -6.82 11.07
N PRO A 62 -27.48 -6.20 11.44
CA PRO A 62 -27.79 -4.84 11.02
C PRO A 62 -26.66 -3.91 11.43
N THR A 63 -25.89 -3.50 10.44
CA THR A 63 -24.86 -2.46 10.58
C THR A 63 -25.57 -1.19 11.05
N ALA A 64 -25.08 -0.58 12.12
CA ALA A 64 -25.61 0.69 12.58
C ALA A 64 -25.59 1.69 11.42
N GLN A 65 -26.61 2.56 11.35
CA GLN A 65 -26.71 3.53 10.26
C GLN A 65 -25.40 4.33 10.12
N GLY A 66 -24.74 4.21 8.97
CA GLY A 66 -23.47 4.90 8.67
C GLY A 66 -22.20 4.05 8.81
N GLU A 67 -22.27 2.78 9.22
CA GLU A 67 -21.11 1.89 9.21
C GLU A 67 -20.94 1.18 7.86
N LEU A 68 -19.69 1.18 7.37
CA LEU A 68 -19.31 0.44 6.18
C LEU A 68 -19.07 -1.03 6.52
N THR A 69 -19.56 -1.94 5.69
CA THR A 69 -19.18 -3.34 5.82
C THR A 69 -17.68 -3.53 5.56
N SER A 70 -17.07 -4.59 6.11
CA SER A 70 -15.65 -4.89 5.90
C SER A 70 -15.28 -4.95 4.42
N PHE A 71 -16.18 -5.44 3.58
CA PHE A 71 -15.97 -5.48 2.12
C PHE A 71 -16.00 -4.08 1.50
N GLN A 72 -16.98 -3.25 1.86
CA GLN A 72 -17.07 -1.87 1.38
C GLN A 72 -15.84 -1.05 1.79
N ALA A 73 -15.38 -1.19 3.05
CA ALA A 73 -14.17 -0.54 3.54
C ALA A 73 -12.92 -0.97 2.76
N ALA A 74 -12.79 -2.28 2.46
CA ALA A 74 -11.68 -2.80 1.66
C ALA A 74 -11.73 -2.25 0.22
N MET A 75 -12.91 -2.25 -0.43
CA MET A 75 -13.06 -1.73 -1.79
C MET A 75 -12.81 -0.23 -1.87
N THR A 76 -13.26 0.53 -0.88
CA THR A 76 -12.97 1.98 -0.79
C THR A 76 -11.47 2.23 -0.65
N SER A 77 -10.78 1.45 0.20
CA SER A 77 -9.33 1.55 0.35
C SER A 77 -8.59 1.22 -0.95
N VAL A 78 -8.99 0.17 -1.67
CA VAL A 78 -8.41 -0.19 -2.97
C VAL A 78 -8.64 0.93 -3.99
N SER A 79 -9.86 1.45 -4.08
CA SER A 79 -10.20 2.54 -5.00
C SER A 79 -9.41 3.82 -4.73
N ALA A 80 -9.12 4.12 -3.46
CA ALA A 80 -8.33 5.28 -3.09
C ALA A 80 -6.83 5.12 -3.44
N ILE A 81 -6.34 3.88 -3.54
CA ILE A 81 -4.93 3.59 -3.87
C ILE A 81 -4.71 3.54 -5.39
N VAL A 82 -5.68 3.02 -6.14
CA VAL A 82 -5.57 2.88 -7.60
C VAL A 82 -5.85 4.23 -8.26
N GLY A 83 -4.78 4.96 -8.57
CA GLY A 83 -4.81 6.22 -9.30
C GLY A 83 -4.17 6.11 -10.69
N SER A 84 -4.39 7.12 -11.53
CA SER A 84 -3.75 7.21 -12.85
C SER A 84 -2.22 7.16 -12.78
N GLY A 85 -1.62 7.69 -11.70
CA GLY A 85 -0.18 7.63 -11.44
C GLY A 85 0.35 6.20 -11.29
N ASN A 86 -0.41 5.30 -10.68
CA ASN A 86 0.00 3.90 -10.54
C ASN A 86 0.01 3.18 -11.89
N ILE A 87 -0.94 3.48 -12.76
CA ILE A 87 -1.03 2.88 -14.10
C ILE A 87 0.09 3.44 -14.98
N ALA A 88 0.21 4.75 -15.07
CA ALA A 88 1.25 5.41 -15.85
C ALA A 88 2.65 5.09 -15.32
N GLY A 89 2.85 5.11 -14.00
CA GLY A 89 4.12 4.78 -13.36
C GLY A 89 4.55 3.34 -13.62
N ALA A 90 3.63 2.38 -13.53
CA ALA A 90 3.92 0.98 -13.85
C ALA A 90 4.29 0.81 -15.32
N ALA A 91 3.52 1.42 -16.23
CA ALA A 91 3.82 1.38 -17.67
C ALA A 91 5.19 1.98 -17.98
N THR A 92 5.50 3.14 -17.42
CA THR A 92 6.81 3.81 -17.59
C THR A 92 7.95 2.96 -17.02
N ALA A 93 7.77 2.37 -15.86
CA ALA A 93 8.77 1.50 -15.24
C ALA A 93 9.08 0.27 -16.12
N ILE A 94 8.06 -0.33 -16.73
CA ILE A 94 8.23 -1.48 -17.64
C ILE A 94 8.95 -1.05 -18.93
N VAL A 95 8.56 0.10 -19.50
CA VAL A 95 9.19 0.61 -20.72
C VAL A 95 10.67 0.95 -20.51
N MET A 96 11.01 1.56 -19.37
CA MET A 96 12.39 1.98 -19.07
C MET A 96 13.26 0.84 -18.50
N GLY A 97 12.68 -0.01 -17.65
CA GLY A 97 13.40 -1.06 -16.93
C GLY A 97 13.24 -2.47 -17.51
N GLY A 98 12.43 -2.61 -18.56
CA GLY A 98 12.17 -3.91 -19.20
C GLY A 98 11.51 -4.92 -18.26
N PRO A 99 11.60 -6.24 -18.57
CA PRO A 99 10.98 -7.30 -17.77
C PRO A 99 11.47 -7.36 -16.34
N GLY A 100 12.72 -6.91 -16.07
CA GLY A 100 13.29 -6.84 -14.72
C GLY A 100 12.53 -5.90 -13.78
N ALA A 101 11.93 -4.85 -14.32
CA ALA A 101 11.12 -3.93 -13.51
C ALA A 101 9.94 -4.63 -12.84
N LEU A 102 9.29 -5.59 -13.51
CA LEU A 102 8.18 -6.36 -12.95
C LEU A 102 8.61 -7.14 -11.70
N VAL A 103 9.78 -7.75 -11.72
CA VAL A 103 10.31 -8.50 -10.56
C VAL A 103 10.51 -7.57 -9.39
N TRP A 104 11.13 -6.41 -9.62
CA TRP A 104 11.33 -5.40 -8.57
C TRP A 104 10.03 -4.81 -8.05
N MET A 105 9.03 -4.60 -8.91
CA MET A 105 7.70 -4.13 -8.50
C MET A 105 7.01 -5.14 -7.59
N ILE A 106 7.11 -6.45 -7.89
CA ILE A 106 6.55 -7.51 -7.04
C ILE A 106 7.26 -7.53 -5.67
N LEU A 107 8.60 -7.47 -5.65
CA LEU A 107 9.36 -7.42 -4.40
C LEU A 107 9.01 -6.18 -3.56
N ALA A 108 8.92 -5.01 -4.18
CA ALA A 108 8.50 -3.78 -3.52
C ALA A 108 7.06 -3.87 -2.97
N ALA A 109 6.15 -4.54 -3.68
CA ALA A 109 4.79 -4.74 -3.23
C ALA A 109 4.73 -5.60 -1.94
N PHE A 110 5.53 -6.66 -1.84
CA PHE A 110 5.63 -7.46 -0.62
C PHE A 110 6.08 -6.64 0.59
N VAL A 111 7.06 -5.76 0.40
CA VAL A 111 7.54 -4.85 1.45
C VAL A 111 6.46 -3.82 1.79
N GLY A 112 5.78 -3.29 0.78
CA GLY A 112 4.69 -2.32 0.94
C GLY A 112 3.47 -2.86 1.69
N MET A 113 3.18 -4.17 1.61
CA MET A 113 2.09 -4.79 2.35
C MET A 113 2.20 -4.57 3.86
N ALA A 114 3.39 -4.68 4.44
CA ALA A 114 3.61 -4.50 5.87
C ALA A 114 3.33 -3.06 6.32
N THR A 115 3.74 -2.08 5.50
CA THR A 115 3.47 -0.66 5.75
C THR A 115 1.97 -0.38 5.73
N LYS A 116 1.26 -0.91 4.72
CA LYS A 116 -0.19 -0.73 4.59
C LYS A 116 -0.95 -1.38 5.74
N PHE A 117 -0.51 -2.55 6.20
CA PHE A 117 -1.07 -3.19 7.38
C PHE A 117 -0.90 -2.34 8.64
N ALA A 118 0.29 -1.74 8.85
CA ALA A 118 0.55 -0.84 9.97
C ALA A 118 -0.37 0.39 9.93
N GLU A 119 -0.53 0.99 8.76
CA GLU A 119 -1.41 2.15 8.54
C GLU A 119 -2.85 1.84 8.92
N ILE A 120 -3.40 0.73 8.42
CA ILE A 120 -4.77 0.31 8.71
C ILE A 120 -4.95 -0.02 10.19
N ALA A 121 -3.99 -0.75 10.79
CA ALA A 121 -4.03 -1.10 12.21
C ALA A 121 -4.02 0.15 13.12
N LEU A 122 -3.23 1.16 12.78
CA LEU A 122 -3.23 2.45 13.47
C LEU A 122 -4.55 3.19 13.29
N GLY A 123 -5.09 3.23 12.08
CA GLY A 123 -6.39 3.84 11.80
C GLY A 123 -7.52 3.24 12.64
N ILE A 124 -7.54 1.91 12.77
CA ILE A 124 -8.53 1.22 13.61
C ILE A 124 -8.31 1.51 15.09
N LYS A 125 -7.05 1.46 15.57
CA LYS A 125 -6.71 1.67 16.98
C LYS A 125 -7.06 3.07 17.47
N TYR A 126 -6.92 4.09 16.64
CA TYR A 126 -7.16 5.48 17.00
C TYR A 126 -8.49 6.03 16.48
N ARG A 127 -9.37 5.17 15.96
CA ARG A 127 -10.71 5.56 15.55
C ARG A 127 -11.47 6.10 16.77
N LYS A 128 -11.89 7.36 16.70
CA LYS A 128 -12.87 7.95 17.62
C LYS A 128 -14.25 7.75 17.03
N ILE A 129 -15.14 7.14 17.78
CA ILE A 129 -16.57 6.99 17.49
C ILE A 129 -17.29 8.15 18.17
#